data_01c04ba51f61233bbb51ebda09f4a4a5
#
_entry.id   01c04ba51f61233bbb51ebda09f4a4a5
#
_cell.length_a   1.000
_cell.length_b   1.000
_cell.length_c   1.000
_cell.angle_alpha   90.00
_cell.angle_beta   90.00
_cell.angle_gamma   90.00
#
_symmetry.space_group_name_H-M   'P 1'
#
loop_
_entity.id
_entity.type
_entity.pdbx_description
1 polymer ?
#
loop_
_entity_poly.entity_id
_entity_poly.type
_entity_poly.pdbx_seq_one_letter_code
_entity_poly.pdbx_strand_id
1 'polypeptide(L)'
;MTADPPPPARHAARAGSFDAVAAQYAANRPSYPPALLDAVEELAGRPLSGAKAVDVGAGTGIASTLLHARGADVLAVEPGAGMAAEFRRALPHIPLVRGNGNALPLADATADLITYAQAWHWTDPARSVPEALRVLRPDGALALWWNTNALDVDWIAEAAGRAGRFLGIDIAAEQRKAGERVEQADPSGRLDFTRRTVRWSRRVPIGTHLANIATHSALLITPEERTAAFLEQERAHLLEVFPDGMVEETYDVLLIVARTP
;
A
#
# COMPACT_ATOMS: atom_id res chain seq x y z
N MET A 1 23.42 0.93 24.71
CA MET A 1 23.19 0.26 23.40
C MET A 1 22.10 -0.78 23.62
N THR A 2 20.85 -0.43 23.38
CA THR A 2 19.76 -1.42 23.37
C THR A 2 19.87 -2.22 22.08
N ALA A 3 19.99 -3.53 22.20
CA ALA A 3 20.04 -4.42 21.04
C ALA A 3 18.78 -4.23 20.16
N ASP A 4 18.99 -4.21 18.86
CA ASP A 4 17.88 -4.15 17.90
C ASP A 4 16.93 -5.36 18.10
N PRO A 5 15.61 -5.15 18.16
CA PRO A 5 14.66 -6.25 18.32
C PRO A 5 14.75 -7.24 17.15
N PRO A 6 14.40 -8.52 17.37
CA PRO A 6 14.43 -9.53 16.33
C PRO A 6 13.47 -9.21 15.17
N PRO A 7 13.71 -9.70 13.93
CA PRO A 7 12.97 -9.34 12.74
C PRO A 7 11.42 -9.36 12.84
N PRO A 8 10.77 -10.36 13.45
CA PRO A 8 9.31 -10.36 13.64
C PRO A 8 8.80 -9.24 14.54
N ALA A 9 9.53 -8.87 15.59
CA ALA A 9 9.15 -7.80 16.50
C ALA A 9 9.26 -6.41 15.82
N ARG A 10 10.28 -6.21 14.98
CA ARG A 10 10.38 -4.98 14.16
C ARG A 10 9.24 -4.87 13.16
N HIS A 11 8.85 -5.97 12.53
CA HIS A 11 7.74 -6.00 11.57
C HIS A 11 6.42 -5.63 12.25
N ALA A 12 6.12 -6.21 13.41
CA ALA A 12 4.93 -5.88 14.21
C ALA A 12 4.93 -4.42 14.70
N ALA A 13 6.08 -3.90 15.16
CA ALA A 13 6.22 -2.51 15.58
C ALA A 13 5.97 -1.53 14.42
N ARG A 14 6.48 -1.84 13.23
CA ARG A 14 6.23 -1.04 12.02
C ARG A 14 4.77 -1.07 11.60
N ALA A 15 4.12 -2.24 11.65
CA ALA A 15 2.70 -2.36 11.33
C ALA A 15 1.82 -1.58 12.31
N GLY A 16 2.16 -1.55 13.61
CA GLY A 16 1.43 -0.80 14.63
C GLY A 16 1.70 0.71 14.65
N SER A 17 2.79 1.19 14.01
CA SER A 17 3.17 2.60 14.05
C SER A 17 2.20 3.54 13.32
N PHE A 18 1.38 3.01 12.41
CA PHE A 18 0.43 3.81 11.62
C PHE A 18 -0.75 4.35 12.42
N ASP A 19 -1.16 3.68 13.50
CA ASP A 19 -2.32 4.09 14.29
C ASP A 19 -2.19 5.50 14.87
N ALA A 20 -0.98 5.87 15.31
CA ALA A 20 -0.72 7.19 15.91
C ALA A 20 -0.72 8.33 14.88
N VAL A 21 -0.53 8.03 13.60
CA VAL A 21 -0.40 9.02 12.52
C VAL A 21 -1.50 8.91 11.46
N ALA A 22 -2.60 8.22 11.76
CA ALA A 22 -3.66 7.91 10.80
C ALA A 22 -4.21 9.15 10.08
N ALA A 23 -4.44 10.26 10.78
CA ALA A 23 -4.92 11.52 10.19
C ALA A 23 -3.87 12.15 9.23
N GLN A 24 -2.59 12.16 9.62
CA GLN A 24 -1.50 12.63 8.77
C GLN A 24 -1.32 11.74 7.53
N TYR A 25 -1.45 10.45 7.71
CA TYR A 25 -1.44 9.46 6.64
C TYR A 25 -2.55 9.73 5.63
N ALA A 26 -3.81 9.90 6.09
CA ALA A 26 -4.96 10.19 5.24
C ALA A 26 -4.78 11.48 4.43
N ALA A 27 -4.19 12.52 5.04
CA ALA A 27 -4.04 13.84 4.41
C ALA A 27 -2.93 13.89 3.33
N ASN A 28 -1.90 13.05 3.42
CA ASN A 28 -0.68 13.23 2.61
C ASN A 28 -0.36 12.07 1.67
N ARG A 29 -0.86 10.85 1.95
CA ARG A 29 -0.58 9.69 1.09
C ARG A 29 -1.13 9.88 -0.32
N PRO A 30 -0.37 9.45 -1.34
CA PRO A 30 -0.85 9.46 -2.70
C PRO A 30 -2.04 8.51 -2.86
N SER A 31 -2.98 8.92 -3.69
CA SER A 31 -4.05 8.05 -4.20
C SER A 31 -3.50 7.14 -5.31
N TYR A 32 -4.37 6.68 -6.17
CA TYR A 32 -4.03 5.88 -7.35
C TYR A 32 -4.76 6.44 -8.58
N PRO A 33 -4.17 6.28 -9.79
CA PRO A 33 -4.80 6.78 -11.01
C PRO A 33 -6.00 5.91 -11.42
N PRO A 34 -6.98 6.48 -12.13
CA PRO A 34 -8.10 5.70 -12.70
C PRO A 34 -7.64 4.51 -13.55
N ALA A 35 -6.55 4.66 -14.31
CA ALA A 35 -5.95 3.61 -15.13
C ALA A 35 -5.51 2.37 -14.33
N LEU A 36 -5.26 2.49 -13.03
CA LEU A 36 -5.02 1.32 -12.18
C LEU A 36 -6.28 0.46 -12.08
N LEU A 37 -7.42 1.07 -11.85
CA LEU A 37 -8.68 0.32 -11.73
C LEU A 37 -9.11 -0.27 -13.09
N ASP A 38 -8.86 0.44 -14.20
CA ASP A 38 -9.05 -0.11 -15.55
C ASP A 38 -8.21 -1.37 -15.74
N ALA A 39 -6.95 -1.35 -15.30
CA ALA A 39 -6.06 -2.51 -15.36
C ALA A 39 -6.51 -3.65 -14.42
N VAL A 40 -7.06 -3.33 -13.25
CA VAL A 40 -7.64 -4.33 -12.34
C VAL A 40 -8.83 -5.03 -13.00
N GLU A 41 -9.76 -4.29 -13.59
CA GLU A 41 -10.93 -4.83 -14.30
C GLU A 41 -10.51 -5.75 -15.46
N GLU A 42 -9.55 -5.29 -16.27
CA GLU A 42 -9.03 -6.06 -17.41
C GLU A 42 -8.39 -7.38 -16.95
N LEU A 43 -7.47 -7.32 -15.98
CA LEU A 43 -6.74 -8.51 -15.52
C LEU A 43 -7.62 -9.44 -14.69
N ALA A 44 -8.56 -8.91 -13.90
CA ALA A 44 -9.56 -9.71 -13.19
C ALA A 44 -10.62 -10.33 -14.14
N GLY A 45 -10.72 -9.83 -15.38
CA GLY A 45 -11.68 -10.30 -16.38
C GLY A 45 -13.13 -9.97 -16.02
N ARG A 46 -13.35 -8.92 -15.20
CA ARG A 46 -14.69 -8.51 -14.74
C ARG A 46 -14.73 -7.03 -14.40
N PRO A 47 -15.89 -6.34 -14.55
CA PRO A 47 -16.07 -4.98 -14.09
C PRO A 47 -16.09 -4.91 -12.56
N LEU A 48 -15.64 -3.78 -12.00
CA LEU A 48 -15.78 -3.47 -10.58
C LEU A 48 -17.22 -3.11 -10.20
N SER A 49 -17.98 -2.54 -11.14
CA SER A 49 -19.37 -2.18 -10.90
C SER A 49 -20.21 -3.40 -10.53
N GLY A 50 -20.83 -3.35 -9.33
CA GLY A 50 -21.61 -4.45 -8.76
C GLY A 50 -20.79 -5.63 -8.20
N ALA A 51 -19.47 -5.60 -8.32
CA ALA A 51 -18.60 -6.64 -7.73
C ALA A 51 -18.54 -6.49 -6.20
N LYS A 52 -18.59 -7.61 -5.48
CA LYS A 52 -18.33 -7.66 -4.04
C LYS A 52 -16.82 -7.62 -3.81
N ALA A 53 -16.30 -6.47 -3.43
CA ALA A 53 -14.88 -6.24 -3.21
C ALA A 53 -14.54 -6.20 -1.73
N VAL A 54 -13.49 -6.93 -1.32
CA VAL A 54 -12.93 -6.89 0.03
C VAL A 54 -11.58 -6.19 -0.03
N ASP A 55 -11.45 -5.02 0.60
CA ASP A 55 -10.21 -4.27 0.70
C ASP A 55 -9.51 -4.61 2.03
N VAL A 56 -8.41 -5.35 1.97
CA VAL A 56 -7.71 -5.90 3.14
C VAL A 56 -6.48 -5.05 3.50
N GLY A 57 -6.38 -4.66 4.76
CA GLY A 57 -5.45 -3.63 5.21
C GLY A 57 -5.86 -2.27 4.66
N ALA A 58 -7.17 -1.98 4.71
CA ALA A 58 -7.77 -0.82 4.06
C ALA A 58 -7.22 0.53 4.56
N GLY A 59 -6.57 0.54 5.74
CA GLY A 59 -5.99 1.74 6.32
C GLY A 59 -7.05 2.83 6.52
N THR A 60 -6.78 4.01 5.98
CA THR A 60 -7.71 5.16 6.02
C THR A 60 -8.73 5.16 4.87
N GLY A 61 -8.72 4.14 3.99
CA GLY A 61 -9.74 3.93 2.96
C GLY A 61 -9.43 4.49 1.58
N ILE A 62 -8.18 4.77 1.24
CA ILE A 62 -7.80 5.31 -0.07
C ILE A 62 -8.26 4.39 -1.21
N ALA A 63 -7.94 3.10 -1.14
CA ALA A 63 -8.37 2.13 -2.16
C ALA A 63 -9.87 1.85 -2.09
N SER A 64 -10.42 1.69 -0.88
CA SER A 64 -11.87 1.50 -0.66
C SER A 64 -12.71 2.60 -1.32
N THR A 65 -12.29 3.87 -1.22
CA THR A 65 -12.96 5.01 -1.87
C THR A 65 -12.99 4.85 -3.38
N LEU A 66 -11.87 4.46 -3.99
CA LEU A 66 -11.76 4.31 -5.44
C LEU A 66 -12.59 3.13 -5.96
N LEU A 67 -12.55 1.99 -5.26
CA LEU A 67 -13.36 0.81 -5.58
C LEU A 67 -14.85 1.14 -5.50
N HIS A 68 -15.27 1.83 -4.43
CA HIS A 68 -16.66 2.26 -4.24
C HIS A 68 -17.10 3.23 -5.32
N ALA A 69 -16.25 4.21 -5.70
CA ALA A 69 -16.52 5.16 -6.78
C ALA A 69 -16.67 4.49 -8.16
N ARG A 70 -16.08 3.30 -8.37
CA ARG A 70 -16.28 2.45 -9.54
C ARG A 70 -17.54 1.58 -9.45
N GLY A 71 -18.32 1.72 -8.39
CA GLY A 71 -19.59 0.99 -8.18
C GLY A 71 -19.45 -0.39 -7.57
N ALA A 72 -18.30 -0.72 -6.98
CA ALA A 72 -18.14 -1.95 -6.22
C ALA A 72 -18.88 -1.87 -4.88
N ASP A 73 -19.44 -3.02 -4.43
CA ASP A 73 -19.93 -3.24 -3.09
C ASP A 73 -18.74 -3.58 -2.19
N VAL A 74 -18.21 -2.56 -1.49
CA VAL A 74 -16.94 -2.64 -0.77
C VAL A 74 -17.16 -2.99 0.70
N LEU A 75 -16.43 -4.00 1.18
CA LEU A 75 -16.22 -4.29 2.59
C LEU A 75 -14.73 -4.10 2.92
N ALA A 76 -14.42 -3.22 3.86
CA ALA A 76 -13.07 -2.99 4.33
C ALA A 76 -12.70 -3.92 5.49
N VAL A 77 -11.46 -4.43 5.51
CA VAL A 77 -10.87 -5.19 6.63
C VAL A 77 -9.61 -4.46 7.09
N GLU A 78 -9.55 -4.05 8.35
CA GLU A 78 -8.42 -3.28 8.89
C GLU A 78 -8.05 -3.73 10.31
N PRO A 79 -6.78 -4.12 10.58
CA PRO A 79 -6.35 -4.52 11.91
C PRO A 79 -6.05 -3.35 12.86
N GLY A 80 -5.62 -2.19 12.36
CA GLY A 80 -5.24 -1.03 13.16
C GLY A 80 -6.45 -0.28 13.74
N ALA A 81 -6.42 0.04 15.03
CA ALA A 81 -7.54 0.73 15.68
C ALA A 81 -7.64 2.20 15.25
N GLY A 82 -6.49 2.89 15.16
CA GLY A 82 -6.42 4.28 14.73
C GLY A 82 -6.78 4.45 13.26
N MET A 83 -6.27 3.57 12.40
CA MET A 83 -6.62 3.53 10.98
C MET A 83 -8.10 3.28 10.77
N ALA A 84 -8.69 2.28 11.48
CA ALA A 84 -10.11 1.97 11.40
C ALA A 84 -11.00 3.10 11.92
N ALA A 85 -10.56 3.86 12.92
CA ALA A 85 -11.29 5.02 13.42
C ALA A 85 -11.32 6.14 12.37
N GLU A 86 -10.16 6.43 11.73
CA GLU A 86 -10.06 7.43 10.67
C GLU A 86 -10.88 7.01 9.44
N PHE A 87 -10.83 5.73 9.05
CA PHE A 87 -11.66 5.18 7.99
C PHE A 87 -13.16 5.44 8.23
N ARG A 88 -13.67 5.07 9.43
CA ARG A 88 -15.09 5.26 9.77
C ARG A 88 -15.50 6.73 9.78
N ARG A 89 -14.59 7.62 10.19
CA ARG A 89 -14.83 9.07 10.17
C ARG A 89 -14.96 9.60 8.74
N ALA A 90 -14.10 9.14 7.84
CA ALA A 90 -14.04 9.62 6.46
C ALA A 90 -15.08 8.94 5.55
N LEU A 91 -15.36 7.65 5.78
CA LEU A 91 -16.17 6.79 4.91
C LEU A 91 -17.26 6.05 5.70
N PRO A 92 -18.17 6.76 6.39
CA PRO A 92 -19.17 6.12 7.25
C PRO A 92 -20.17 5.22 6.49
N HIS A 93 -20.25 5.36 5.17
CA HIS A 93 -21.13 4.58 4.28
C HIS A 93 -20.49 3.28 3.77
N ILE A 94 -19.18 3.08 3.94
CA ILE A 94 -18.49 1.84 3.57
C ILE A 94 -18.33 0.99 4.84
N PRO A 95 -18.87 -0.24 4.88
CA PRO A 95 -18.71 -1.12 6.03
C PRO A 95 -17.25 -1.50 6.25
N LEU A 96 -16.85 -1.53 7.53
CA LEU A 96 -15.52 -1.94 7.97
C LEU A 96 -15.60 -2.91 9.13
N VAL A 97 -14.86 -4.01 9.01
CA VAL A 97 -14.66 -5.00 10.09
C VAL A 97 -13.18 -4.99 10.54
N ARG A 98 -12.98 -5.28 11.83
CA ARG A 98 -11.64 -5.45 12.38
C ARG A 98 -11.14 -6.86 12.08
N GLY A 99 -9.95 -6.97 11.47
CA GLY A 99 -9.36 -8.24 11.06
C GLY A 99 -8.05 -8.04 10.33
N ASN A 100 -7.40 -9.14 9.97
CA ASN A 100 -6.16 -9.12 9.19
C ASN A 100 -6.20 -10.16 8.06
N GLY A 101 -5.29 -10.03 7.09
CA GLY A 101 -5.24 -10.88 5.91
C GLY A 101 -4.82 -12.34 6.17
N ASN A 102 -4.28 -12.67 7.35
CA ASN A 102 -3.87 -14.03 7.70
C ASN A 102 -5.03 -14.88 8.25
N ALA A 103 -6.17 -14.24 8.61
CA ALA A 103 -7.39 -14.88 9.08
C ALA A 103 -8.54 -13.88 8.84
N LEU A 104 -9.14 -13.95 7.67
CA LEU A 104 -10.22 -13.03 7.28
C LEU A 104 -11.51 -13.38 8.03
N PRO A 105 -12.15 -12.41 8.71
CA PRO A 105 -13.40 -12.64 9.44
C PRO A 105 -14.61 -12.67 8.49
N LEU A 106 -14.51 -13.46 7.42
CA LEU A 106 -15.48 -13.53 6.34
C LEU A 106 -15.80 -15.00 6.03
N ALA A 107 -17.02 -15.26 5.56
CA ALA A 107 -17.43 -16.58 5.12
C ALA A 107 -16.76 -16.97 3.78
N ASP A 108 -16.76 -18.27 3.49
CA ASP A 108 -16.24 -18.82 2.24
C ASP A 108 -17.05 -18.32 1.04
N ALA A 109 -16.38 -18.12 -0.10
CA ALA A 109 -16.99 -17.79 -1.38
C ALA A 109 -17.95 -16.58 -1.32
N THR A 110 -17.54 -15.50 -0.63
CA THR A 110 -18.36 -14.29 -0.48
C THR A 110 -17.88 -13.10 -1.31
N ALA A 111 -16.61 -13.10 -1.77
CA ALA A 111 -16.02 -11.99 -2.51
C ALA A 111 -15.78 -12.33 -3.99
N ASP A 112 -16.00 -11.35 -4.85
CA ASP A 112 -15.64 -11.38 -6.27
C ASP A 112 -14.22 -10.88 -6.51
N LEU A 113 -13.76 -9.98 -5.64
CA LEU A 113 -12.43 -9.36 -5.66
C LEU A 113 -11.91 -9.20 -4.24
N ILE A 114 -10.66 -9.57 -4.01
CA ILE A 114 -9.92 -9.20 -2.80
C ILE A 114 -8.76 -8.31 -3.21
N THR A 115 -8.60 -7.17 -2.52
CA THR A 115 -7.52 -6.22 -2.77
C THR A 115 -6.61 -6.05 -1.56
N TYR A 116 -5.31 -5.83 -1.84
CA TYR A 116 -4.31 -5.40 -0.87
C TYR A 116 -3.56 -4.21 -1.45
N ALA A 117 -4.00 -3.01 -1.11
CA ALA A 117 -3.36 -1.76 -1.53
C ALA A 117 -2.27 -1.38 -0.52
N GLN A 118 -0.98 -1.52 -0.87
CA GLN A 118 0.15 -1.28 0.04
C GLN A 118 0.13 -2.14 1.31
N ALA A 119 -0.62 -3.25 1.34
CA ALA A 119 -0.89 -3.97 2.59
C ALA A 119 -0.34 -5.40 2.63
N TRP A 120 -0.17 -6.06 1.48
CA TRP A 120 0.23 -7.47 1.39
C TRP A 120 1.50 -7.81 2.17
N HIS A 121 2.49 -6.94 2.15
CA HIS A 121 3.77 -7.15 2.83
C HIS A 121 3.67 -7.16 4.37
N TRP A 122 2.49 -6.88 4.94
CA TRP A 122 2.19 -7.02 6.37
C TRP A 122 1.61 -8.38 6.73
N THR A 123 1.35 -9.24 5.74
CA THR A 123 0.79 -10.57 5.94
C THR A 123 1.85 -11.66 5.90
N ASP A 124 1.48 -12.83 6.36
CA ASP A 124 2.20 -14.08 6.12
C ASP A 124 1.56 -14.75 4.89
N PRO A 125 2.25 -14.81 3.75
CA PRO A 125 1.70 -15.38 2.53
C PRO A 125 1.23 -16.82 2.66
N ALA A 126 1.90 -17.63 3.49
CA ALA A 126 1.50 -19.02 3.74
C ALA A 126 0.11 -19.13 4.39
N ARG A 127 -0.38 -18.04 4.98
CA ARG A 127 -1.71 -17.93 5.60
C ARG A 127 -2.67 -17.10 4.76
N SER A 128 -2.21 -15.96 4.25
CA SER A 128 -3.08 -15.01 3.54
C SER A 128 -3.50 -15.49 2.15
N VAL A 129 -2.69 -16.31 1.43
CA VAL A 129 -3.11 -16.91 0.16
C VAL A 129 -4.26 -17.91 0.36
N PRO A 130 -4.16 -18.93 1.25
CA PRO A 130 -5.28 -19.81 1.54
C PRO A 130 -6.55 -19.08 1.99
N GLU A 131 -6.42 -18.02 2.81
CA GLU A 131 -7.55 -17.21 3.25
C GLU A 131 -8.20 -16.43 2.10
N ALA A 132 -7.41 -15.81 1.24
CA ALA A 132 -7.93 -15.15 0.05
C ALA A 132 -8.68 -16.14 -0.86
N LEU A 133 -8.09 -17.32 -1.12
CA LEU A 133 -8.73 -18.38 -1.91
C LEU A 133 -10.02 -18.91 -1.28
N ARG A 134 -10.10 -19.01 0.04
CA ARG A 134 -11.31 -19.44 0.76
C ARG A 134 -12.44 -18.44 0.60
N VAL A 135 -12.14 -17.14 0.70
CA VAL A 135 -13.13 -16.06 0.67
C VAL A 135 -13.55 -15.70 -0.75
N LEU A 136 -12.66 -15.87 -1.73
CA LEU A 136 -12.99 -15.65 -3.14
C LEU A 136 -13.99 -16.69 -3.65
N ARG A 137 -14.91 -16.24 -4.49
CA ARG A 137 -15.78 -17.11 -5.29
C ARG A 137 -14.98 -17.76 -6.42
N PRO A 138 -15.50 -18.84 -7.02
CA PRO A 138 -15.01 -19.30 -8.31
C PRO A 138 -14.97 -18.13 -9.31
N ASP A 139 -13.97 -18.07 -10.16
CA ASP A 139 -13.70 -16.94 -11.07
C ASP A 139 -13.46 -15.59 -10.39
N GLY A 140 -13.23 -15.57 -9.08
CA GLY A 140 -12.85 -14.37 -8.32
C GLY A 140 -11.40 -13.96 -8.59
N ALA A 141 -11.00 -12.77 -8.14
CA ALA A 141 -9.65 -12.27 -8.33
C ALA A 141 -9.02 -11.73 -7.05
N LEU A 142 -7.72 -11.99 -6.90
CA LEU A 142 -6.84 -11.39 -5.90
C LEU A 142 -6.00 -10.31 -6.59
N ALA A 143 -6.09 -9.06 -6.15
CA ALA A 143 -5.35 -7.94 -6.71
C ALA A 143 -4.49 -7.25 -5.64
N LEU A 144 -3.21 -7.14 -5.92
CA LEU A 144 -2.20 -6.57 -5.03
C LEU A 144 -1.53 -5.41 -5.74
N TRP A 145 -1.35 -4.25 -5.06
CA TRP A 145 -0.61 -3.16 -5.68
C TRP A 145 0.16 -2.28 -4.71
N TRP A 146 1.20 -1.64 -5.24
CA TRP A 146 2.06 -0.70 -4.53
C TRP A 146 2.39 0.49 -5.42
N ASN A 147 2.27 1.72 -4.88
CA ASN A 147 3.00 2.86 -5.42
C ASN A 147 4.48 2.65 -5.14
N THR A 148 5.28 2.51 -6.17
CA THR A 148 6.74 2.42 -6.09
C THR A 148 7.37 3.68 -6.69
N ASN A 149 8.60 3.99 -6.32
CA ASN A 149 9.33 5.13 -6.86
C ASN A 149 9.67 4.90 -8.35
N ALA A 150 9.43 5.87 -9.20
CA ALA A 150 9.88 5.87 -10.61
C ALA A 150 11.38 6.18 -10.65
N LEU A 151 12.22 5.16 -10.45
CA LEU A 151 13.67 5.31 -10.29
C LEU A 151 14.43 5.66 -11.59
N ASP A 152 13.75 5.75 -12.72
CA ASP A 152 14.25 6.29 -13.97
C ASP A 152 14.15 7.83 -14.07
N VAL A 153 13.53 8.46 -13.06
CA VAL A 153 13.50 9.91 -12.89
C VAL A 153 14.63 10.32 -11.93
N ASP A 154 15.60 11.10 -12.42
CA ASP A 154 16.86 11.39 -11.74
C ASP A 154 16.69 11.86 -10.29
N TRP A 155 15.87 12.89 -10.04
CA TRP A 155 15.69 13.41 -8.69
C TRP A 155 15.06 12.39 -7.72
N ILE A 156 14.18 11.51 -8.24
CA ILE A 156 13.55 10.44 -7.46
C ILE A 156 14.57 9.36 -7.10
N ALA A 157 15.41 8.97 -8.06
CA ALA A 157 16.50 8.01 -7.82
C ALA A 157 17.50 8.54 -6.79
N GLU A 158 17.87 9.81 -6.89
CA GLU A 158 18.76 10.47 -5.93
C GLU A 158 18.14 10.56 -4.53
N ALA A 159 16.86 10.98 -4.43
CA ALA A 159 16.13 11.03 -3.15
C ALA A 159 16.01 9.64 -2.53
N ALA A 160 15.67 8.59 -3.31
CA ALA A 160 15.65 7.21 -2.87
C ALA A 160 17.04 6.75 -2.37
N GLY A 161 18.12 7.14 -3.05
CA GLY A 161 19.49 6.88 -2.64
C GLY A 161 19.84 7.54 -1.30
N ARG A 162 19.44 8.80 -1.08
CA ARG A 162 19.65 9.52 0.18
C ARG A 162 18.86 8.86 1.32
N ALA A 163 17.56 8.59 1.11
CA ALA A 163 16.72 7.90 2.08
C ALA A 163 17.25 6.49 2.40
N GLY A 164 17.73 5.76 1.41
CA GLY A 164 18.35 4.45 1.57
C GLY A 164 19.58 4.48 2.47
N ARG A 165 20.48 5.44 2.25
CA ARG A 165 21.66 5.66 3.12
C ARG A 165 21.27 6.03 4.55
N PHE A 166 20.27 6.89 4.71
CA PHE A 166 19.77 7.30 6.02
C PHE A 166 19.18 6.12 6.81
N LEU A 167 18.43 5.25 6.15
CA LEU A 167 17.74 4.10 6.75
C LEU A 167 18.61 2.83 6.80
N GLY A 168 19.75 2.79 6.12
CA GLY A 168 20.60 1.61 6.01
C GLY A 168 19.99 0.49 5.17
N ILE A 169 19.20 0.82 4.13
CA ILE A 169 18.53 -0.12 3.21
C ILE A 169 18.77 0.25 1.74
N ASP A 170 18.68 -0.73 0.86
CA ASP A 170 18.61 -0.51 -0.59
C ASP A 170 17.15 -0.46 -1.03
N ILE A 171 16.61 0.76 -1.21
CA ILE A 171 15.21 0.98 -1.59
C ILE A 171 14.90 0.34 -2.94
N ALA A 172 15.80 0.42 -3.92
CA ALA A 172 15.60 -0.18 -5.23
C ALA A 172 15.53 -1.71 -5.15
N ALA A 173 16.41 -2.33 -4.35
CA ALA A 173 16.37 -3.77 -4.11
C ALA A 173 15.09 -4.19 -3.39
N GLU A 174 14.62 -3.44 -2.39
CA GLU A 174 13.37 -3.75 -1.68
C GLU A 174 12.14 -3.62 -2.60
N GLN A 175 12.11 -2.64 -3.51
CA GLN A 175 11.04 -2.51 -4.51
C GLN A 175 11.02 -3.71 -5.47
N ARG A 176 12.17 -4.17 -5.98
CA ARG A 176 12.26 -5.37 -6.84
C ARG A 176 11.74 -6.61 -6.12
N LYS A 177 12.19 -6.83 -4.88
CA LYS A 177 11.79 -8.00 -4.07
C LYS A 177 10.29 -8.02 -3.73
N ALA A 178 9.63 -6.87 -3.65
CA ALA A 178 8.22 -6.81 -3.28
C ALA A 178 7.32 -7.64 -4.22
N GLY A 179 7.57 -7.56 -5.53
CA GLY A 179 6.85 -8.36 -6.52
C GLY A 179 7.22 -9.86 -6.50
N GLU A 180 8.51 -10.19 -6.34
CA GLU A 180 8.98 -11.59 -6.34
C GLU A 180 8.39 -12.40 -5.18
N ARG A 181 8.24 -11.78 -4.00
CA ARG A 181 7.66 -12.44 -2.80
C ARG A 181 6.21 -12.90 -3.01
N VAL A 182 5.46 -12.28 -3.89
CA VAL A 182 4.06 -12.65 -4.14
C VAL A 182 3.98 -13.97 -4.90
N GLU A 183 4.79 -14.15 -5.94
CA GLU A 183 4.80 -15.38 -6.75
C GLU A 183 5.32 -16.59 -5.97
N GLN A 184 6.30 -16.35 -5.07
CA GLN A 184 6.83 -17.39 -4.18
C GLN A 184 5.86 -17.74 -3.04
N ALA A 185 4.80 -16.96 -2.86
CA ALA A 185 3.89 -17.08 -1.73
C ALA A 185 2.74 -18.07 -1.95
N ASP A 186 2.57 -18.59 -3.17
CA ASP A 186 1.59 -19.64 -3.43
C ASP A 186 2.28 -21.01 -3.63
N PRO A 187 2.55 -21.76 -2.54
CA PRO A 187 3.14 -23.09 -2.64
C PRO A 187 2.18 -24.11 -3.28
N SER A 188 0.90 -23.77 -3.43
CA SER A 188 -0.10 -24.63 -4.08
C SER A 188 -0.05 -24.57 -5.60
N GLY A 189 0.56 -23.49 -6.17
CA GLY A 189 0.59 -23.25 -7.62
C GLY A 189 -0.79 -23.07 -8.25
N ARG A 190 -1.81 -22.68 -7.44
CA ARG A 190 -3.20 -22.51 -7.90
C ARG A 190 -3.49 -21.14 -8.46
N LEU A 191 -2.58 -20.18 -8.24
CA LEU A 191 -2.71 -18.79 -8.68
C LEU A 191 -1.75 -18.52 -9.84
N ASP A 192 -2.31 -18.10 -10.96
CA ASP A 192 -1.53 -17.58 -12.10
C ASP A 192 -1.47 -16.05 -12.00
N PHE A 193 -0.30 -15.53 -11.63
CA PHE A 193 -0.10 -14.12 -11.38
C PHE A 193 0.28 -13.36 -12.65
N THR A 194 -0.54 -12.39 -13.02
CA THR A 194 -0.22 -11.42 -14.09
C THR A 194 0.22 -10.10 -13.49
N ARG A 195 1.30 -9.52 -14.03
CA ARG A 195 1.86 -8.23 -13.59
C ARG A 195 1.60 -7.13 -14.59
N ARG A 196 1.37 -5.92 -14.08
CA ARG A 196 1.31 -4.67 -14.88
C ARG A 196 1.90 -3.52 -14.08
N THR A 197 2.58 -2.61 -14.75
CA THR A 197 3.01 -1.34 -14.17
C THR A 197 2.14 -0.23 -14.75
N VAL A 198 1.59 0.62 -13.87
CA VAL A 198 0.81 1.79 -14.26
C VAL A 198 1.50 3.04 -13.75
N ARG A 199 2.06 3.83 -14.67
CA ARG A 199 2.73 5.10 -14.33
C ARG A 199 1.72 6.23 -14.17
N TRP A 200 1.96 7.07 -13.16
CA TRP A 200 1.19 8.29 -12.94
C TRP A 200 2.00 9.33 -12.17
N SER A 201 1.55 10.58 -12.21
CA SER A 201 2.18 11.67 -11.47
C SER A 201 1.14 12.52 -10.78
N ARG A 202 1.56 13.21 -9.72
CA ARG A 202 0.81 14.31 -9.10
C ARG A 202 1.74 15.44 -8.74
N ARG A 203 1.23 16.68 -8.77
CA ARG A 203 1.98 17.85 -8.36
C ARG A 203 1.50 18.31 -6.99
N VAL A 204 2.41 18.39 -6.02
CA VAL A 204 2.09 18.73 -4.63
C VAL A 204 3.11 19.72 -4.05
N PRO A 205 2.73 20.53 -3.04
CA PRO A 205 3.70 21.32 -2.30
C PRO A 205 4.80 20.45 -1.68
N ILE A 206 6.03 20.96 -1.57
CA ILE A 206 7.16 20.28 -0.90
C ILE A 206 6.76 19.82 0.52
N GLY A 207 5.99 20.64 1.25
CA GLY A 207 5.49 20.28 2.59
C GLY A 207 4.64 19.01 2.59
N THR A 208 3.74 18.85 1.61
CA THR A 208 2.92 17.63 1.43
C THR A 208 3.77 16.43 1.08
N HIS A 209 4.75 16.60 0.17
CA HIS A 209 5.70 15.53 -0.18
C HIS A 209 6.49 15.03 1.02
N LEU A 210 7.07 15.95 1.81
CA LEU A 210 7.83 15.59 3.01
C LEU A 210 6.93 14.95 4.08
N ALA A 211 5.70 15.46 4.24
CA ALA A 211 4.73 14.87 5.15
C ALA A 211 4.32 13.44 4.73
N ASN A 212 4.19 13.17 3.41
CA ASN A 212 4.00 11.81 2.89
C ASN A 212 5.20 10.93 3.24
N ILE A 213 6.44 11.37 2.99
CA ILE A 213 7.66 10.63 3.34
C ILE A 213 7.68 10.30 4.83
N ALA A 214 7.38 11.26 5.71
CA ALA A 214 7.35 11.08 7.16
C ALA A 214 6.38 9.97 7.63
N THR A 215 5.35 9.63 6.84
CA THR A 215 4.42 8.53 7.15
C THR A 215 4.92 7.14 6.74
N HIS A 216 6.12 7.02 6.17
CA HIS A 216 6.70 5.71 5.86
C HIS A 216 7.11 4.98 7.13
N SER A 217 6.74 3.70 7.25
CA SER A 217 6.92 2.89 8.46
C SER A 217 8.35 2.86 8.99
N ALA A 218 9.36 2.97 8.12
CA ALA A 218 10.76 3.03 8.53
C ALA A 218 11.10 4.34 9.24
N LEU A 219 10.51 5.46 8.82
CA LEU A 219 10.71 6.76 9.46
C LEU A 219 9.90 6.89 10.74
N LEU A 220 8.70 6.30 10.81
CA LEU A 220 7.87 6.31 12.02
C LEU A 220 8.53 5.63 13.23
N ILE A 221 9.43 4.68 13.01
CA ILE A 221 10.20 4.01 14.09
C ILE A 221 11.60 4.62 14.28
N THR A 222 11.97 5.63 13.50
CA THR A 222 13.23 6.36 13.66
C THR A 222 13.04 7.47 14.69
N PRO A 223 14.05 7.79 15.55
CA PRO A 223 13.96 8.90 16.48
C PRO A 223 13.57 10.21 15.80
N GLU A 224 12.66 10.97 16.43
CA GLU A 224 12.05 12.17 15.86
C GLU A 224 13.08 13.22 15.41
N GLU A 225 14.10 13.49 16.26
CA GLU A 225 15.17 14.45 15.93
C GLU A 225 15.94 14.07 14.67
N ARG A 226 16.22 12.77 14.48
CA ARG A 226 16.91 12.26 13.29
C ARG A 226 16.03 12.38 12.05
N THR A 227 14.75 12.07 12.18
CA THR A 227 13.77 12.18 11.09
C THR A 227 13.60 13.64 10.69
N ALA A 228 13.47 14.55 11.64
CA ALA A 228 13.35 16.00 11.38
C ALA A 228 14.58 16.55 10.64
N ALA A 229 15.78 16.20 11.11
CA ALA A 229 17.03 16.62 10.45
C ALA A 229 17.13 16.09 9.00
N PHE A 230 16.74 14.84 8.76
CA PHE A 230 16.69 14.25 7.43
C PHE A 230 15.69 14.98 6.52
N LEU A 231 14.47 15.25 7.00
CA LEU A 231 13.44 15.93 6.21
C LEU A 231 13.82 17.37 5.87
N GLU A 232 14.56 18.07 6.76
CA GLU A 232 15.05 19.42 6.47
C GLU A 232 16.14 19.41 5.39
N GLN A 233 17.05 18.42 5.40
CA GLN A 233 18.03 18.24 4.31
C GLN A 233 17.33 17.92 2.99
N GLU A 234 16.33 17.04 3.00
CA GLU A 234 15.53 16.74 1.80
C GLU A 234 14.77 17.96 1.29
N ARG A 235 14.26 18.81 2.18
CA ARG A 235 13.64 20.10 1.81
C ARG A 235 14.60 20.99 1.01
N ALA A 236 15.85 21.11 1.46
CA ALA A 236 16.87 21.91 0.78
C ALA A 236 17.15 21.36 -0.64
N HIS A 237 17.34 20.04 -0.78
CA HIS A 237 17.54 19.41 -2.10
C HIS A 237 16.32 19.56 -3.03
N LEU A 238 15.10 19.44 -2.48
CA LEU A 238 13.88 19.61 -3.28
C LEU A 238 13.71 21.06 -3.76
N LEU A 239 14.13 22.07 -3.00
CA LEU A 239 14.09 23.47 -3.43
C LEU A 239 15.11 23.78 -4.54
N GLU A 240 16.22 23.05 -4.62
CA GLU A 240 17.16 23.16 -5.73
C GLU A 240 16.54 22.62 -7.05
N VAL A 241 15.77 21.52 -6.98
CA VAL A 241 15.12 20.91 -8.14
C VAL A 241 13.80 21.61 -8.48
N PHE A 242 13.05 22.04 -7.47
CA PHE A 242 11.72 22.65 -7.57
C PHE A 242 11.69 24.03 -6.88
N PRO A 243 12.29 25.06 -7.47
CA PRO A 243 12.39 26.38 -6.84
C PRO A 243 11.04 27.09 -6.64
N ASP A 244 9.98 26.61 -7.32
CA ASP A 244 8.60 27.09 -7.12
C ASP A 244 7.90 26.42 -5.93
N GLY A 245 8.57 25.47 -5.24
CA GLY A 245 8.06 24.76 -4.08
C GLY A 245 7.04 23.66 -4.38
N MET A 246 6.90 23.28 -5.67
CA MET A 246 5.93 22.27 -6.13
C MET A 246 6.62 21.04 -6.70
N VAL A 247 6.56 19.92 -5.99
CA VAL A 247 7.15 18.64 -6.40
C VAL A 247 6.23 17.91 -7.37
N GLU A 248 6.78 17.44 -8.48
CA GLU A 248 6.11 16.48 -9.36
C GLU A 248 6.49 15.06 -8.93
N GLU A 249 5.65 14.46 -8.10
CA GLU A 249 5.82 13.06 -7.67
C GLU A 249 5.40 12.12 -8.80
N THR A 250 6.32 11.29 -9.28
CA THR A 250 6.04 10.24 -10.26
C THR A 250 6.16 8.87 -9.60
N TYR A 251 5.13 8.06 -9.80
CA TYR A 251 5.02 6.71 -9.26
C TYR A 251 4.82 5.68 -10.38
N ASP A 252 5.41 4.51 -10.18
CA ASP A 252 5.08 3.30 -10.89
C ASP A 252 4.23 2.42 -9.97
N VAL A 253 2.92 2.28 -10.26
CA VAL A 253 2.09 1.35 -9.52
C VAL A 253 2.37 -0.06 -10.03
N LEU A 254 3.04 -0.86 -9.22
CA LEU A 254 3.15 -2.29 -9.46
C LEU A 254 1.82 -2.94 -9.12
N LEU A 255 1.11 -3.44 -10.12
CA LEU A 255 -0.12 -4.22 -9.99
C LEU A 255 0.17 -5.70 -10.26
N ILE A 256 -0.33 -6.56 -9.40
CA ILE A 256 -0.27 -8.02 -9.53
C ILE A 256 -1.68 -8.56 -9.32
N VAL A 257 -2.20 -9.31 -10.28
CA VAL A 257 -3.54 -9.91 -10.22
C VAL A 257 -3.44 -11.40 -10.48
N ALA A 258 -4.16 -12.18 -9.69
CA ALA A 258 -4.38 -13.60 -9.95
C ALA A 258 -5.87 -13.90 -9.92
N ARG A 259 -6.32 -14.79 -10.81
CA ARG A 259 -7.70 -15.29 -10.84
C ARG A 259 -7.76 -16.66 -10.20
N THR A 260 -8.84 -16.92 -9.46
CA THR A 260 -9.17 -18.29 -9.02
C THR A 260 -9.68 -19.11 -10.21
N PRO A 261 -9.36 -20.40 -10.27
CA PRO A 261 -9.95 -21.29 -11.24
C PRO A 261 -11.45 -21.44 -11.07
#